data_b9995fd0650211da1d06ddf00a2946d3
#
_entry.id   b9995fd0650211da1d06ddf00a2946d3
#
_cell.length_a   1.000
_cell.length_b   1.000
_cell.length_c   1.000
_cell.angle_alpha   90.00
_cell.angle_beta   90.00
_cell.angle_gamma   90.00
#
_symmetry.space_group_name_H-M   'P 1'
#
loop_
_entity.id
_entity.type
_entity.pdbx_description
1 polymer ?
#
loop_
_entity_poly.entity_id
_entity_poly.type
_entity_poly.pdbx_seq_one_letter_code
_entity_poly.pdbx_strand_id
1 'polypeptide(L)'
;MQPFTFFISYRRQDTAPIALLLKHEIEKRLQFVRVSVDVEEMMIGNPFPDRLRRLIDEAHATIALIGKNWMPARGTNPADRIGDDWVANELEYSASAPLRQPEGDRYGLTERTVLPLFADCEPRFDRFLVPDSLTYLSGLHAERIDYASWPNAIGPLLDRIAVALSLKKRPDKEEYPKPDMAKARTQPLGDKELATTLAYDDYEGWYVDNFGDAEARYLVKSFQFRHFNQAADFMEKVANHCRVLDHHPEWRNVFNHVTVALTTWDAHRKVTIYDLNLALYMNMAKAVAKQQ
;
A
#
# COMPACT_ATOMS: atom_id res chain seq x y z
N MET A 1 -15.80 21.20 2.97
CA MET A 1 -16.47 19.90 2.73
C MET A 1 -15.48 18.84 3.20
N GLN A 2 -15.86 18.00 4.15
CA GLN A 2 -14.95 16.96 4.67
C GLN A 2 -14.84 15.80 3.69
N PRO A 3 -13.65 15.23 3.50
CA PRO A 3 -13.46 14.07 2.64
C PRO A 3 -14.02 12.80 3.29
N PHE A 4 -14.43 11.83 2.48
CA PHE A 4 -14.64 10.48 2.96
C PHE A 4 -13.28 9.87 3.34
N THR A 5 -13.15 9.36 4.55
CA THR A 5 -11.86 8.87 5.05
C THR A 5 -11.87 7.35 5.18
N PHE A 6 -10.89 6.71 4.57
CA PHE A 6 -10.56 5.30 4.80
C PHE A 6 -9.43 5.19 5.81
N PHE A 7 -9.47 4.14 6.62
CA PHE A 7 -8.32 3.62 7.33
C PHE A 7 -7.95 2.25 6.76
N ILE A 8 -6.68 2.00 6.48
CA ILE A 8 -6.21 0.68 6.05
C ILE A 8 -5.46 0.04 7.22
N SER A 9 -6.06 -1.02 7.77
CA SER A 9 -5.42 -1.90 8.73
C SER A 9 -4.69 -3.01 7.99
N TYR A 10 -3.39 -3.16 8.23
CA TYR A 10 -2.55 -4.09 7.50
C TYR A 10 -1.35 -4.56 8.35
N ARG A 11 -0.83 -5.73 8.03
CA ARG A 11 0.38 -6.22 8.67
C ARG A 11 1.62 -5.77 7.87
N ARG A 12 2.46 -4.94 8.49
CA ARG A 12 3.63 -4.33 7.83
C ARG A 12 4.54 -5.34 7.13
N GLN A 13 4.81 -6.48 7.77
CA GLN A 13 5.69 -7.51 7.21
C GLN A 13 5.05 -8.33 6.08
N ASP A 14 3.75 -8.18 5.86
CA ASP A 14 2.97 -9.01 4.94
C ASP A 14 2.45 -8.20 3.75
N THR A 15 1.72 -7.12 4.02
CA THR A 15 0.94 -6.41 2.99
C THR A 15 1.23 -4.91 2.87
N ALA A 16 2.27 -4.39 3.51
CA ALA A 16 2.59 -2.97 3.44
C ALA A 16 2.69 -2.41 2.00
N PRO A 17 3.32 -3.10 1.02
CA PRO A 17 3.36 -2.62 -0.36
C PRO A 17 1.98 -2.38 -0.95
N ILE A 18 1.08 -3.33 -0.72
CA ILE A 18 -0.28 -3.28 -1.26
C ILE A 18 -1.10 -2.19 -0.58
N ALA A 19 -0.89 -1.97 0.73
CA ALA A 19 -1.59 -0.93 1.47
C ALA A 19 -1.34 0.48 0.90
N LEU A 20 -0.08 0.79 0.56
CA LEU A 20 0.27 2.10 0.02
C LEU A 20 -0.14 2.27 -1.44
N LEU A 21 -0.01 1.23 -2.27
CA LEU A 21 -0.55 1.25 -3.62
C LEU A 21 -2.06 1.45 -3.61
N LEU A 22 -2.76 0.78 -2.70
CA LEU A 22 -4.20 0.91 -2.53
C LEU A 22 -4.59 2.32 -2.10
N LYS A 23 -3.86 2.91 -1.12
CA LYS A 23 -4.02 4.31 -0.74
C LYS A 23 -3.92 5.23 -1.95
N HIS A 24 -2.81 5.11 -2.69
CA HIS A 24 -2.56 5.95 -3.86
C HIS A 24 -3.69 5.83 -4.90
N GLU A 25 -4.09 4.62 -5.26
CA GLU A 25 -5.13 4.39 -6.27
C GLU A 25 -6.52 4.86 -5.81
N ILE A 26 -6.87 4.69 -4.53
CA ILE A 26 -8.12 5.20 -3.97
C ILE A 26 -8.15 6.74 -4.08
N GLU A 27 -7.12 7.43 -3.60
CA GLU A 27 -7.06 8.90 -3.60
C GLU A 27 -6.96 9.47 -5.02
N LYS A 28 -6.36 8.72 -5.95
CA LYS A 28 -6.26 9.10 -7.37
C LYS A 28 -7.61 8.99 -8.08
N ARG A 29 -8.39 7.94 -7.83
CA ARG A 29 -9.59 7.61 -8.64
C ARG A 29 -10.90 8.07 -8.02
N LEU A 30 -10.96 8.25 -6.71
CA LEU A 30 -12.17 8.69 -6.03
C LEU A 30 -12.11 10.18 -5.67
N GLN A 31 -13.29 10.84 -5.75
CA GLN A 31 -13.41 12.26 -5.42
C GLN A 31 -13.62 12.47 -3.93
N PHE A 32 -12.94 13.47 -3.37
CA PHE A 32 -13.10 13.86 -1.98
C PHE A 32 -12.88 12.70 -1.00
N VAL A 33 -11.88 11.90 -1.28
CA VAL A 33 -11.48 10.76 -0.46
C VAL A 33 -10.09 10.99 0.09
N ARG A 34 -9.86 10.56 1.34
CA ARG A 34 -8.57 10.51 2.01
C ARG A 34 -8.34 9.11 2.55
N VAL A 35 -7.11 8.63 2.49
CA VAL A 35 -6.76 7.33 3.04
C VAL A 35 -5.67 7.49 4.10
N SER A 36 -5.95 7.02 5.29
CA SER A 36 -5.00 6.93 6.39
C SER A 36 -4.43 5.52 6.47
N VAL A 37 -3.10 5.43 6.60
CA VAL A 37 -2.38 4.19 6.86
C VAL A 37 -1.48 4.42 8.06
N ASP A 38 -1.32 3.42 8.92
CA ASP A 38 -0.36 3.52 10.01
C ASP A 38 1.05 3.21 9.48
N VAL A 39 1.88 4.23 9.35
CA VAL A 39 3.26 4.14 8.85
C VAL A 39 4.29 4.28 9.98
N GLU A 40 3.87 4.70 11.19
CA GLU A 40 4.79 5.03 12.27
C GLU A 40 5.17 3.84 13.17
N GLU A 41 6.39 3.97 13.73
CA GLU A 41 6.97 3.03 14.69
C GLU A 41 6.11 2.89 15.95
N MET A 42 5.57 1.70 16.18
CA MET A 42 5.05 1.36 17.48
C MET A 42 6.17 0.83 18.35
N MET A 43 6.46 1.50 19.46
CA MET A 43 7.36 0.98 20.47
C MET A 43 6.70 -0.14 21.25
N ILE A 44 7.39 -1.26 21.39
CA ILE A 44 6.96 -2.39 22.22
C ILE A 44 6.67 -1.90 23.64
N GLY A 45 5.48 -2.22 24.17
CA GLY A 45 5.07 -1.85 25.53
C GLY A 45 4.26 -0.57 25.67
N ASN A 46 3.99 0.15 24.60
CA ASN A 46 3.07 1.29 24.67
C ASN A 46 1.59 0.85 24.53
N PRO A 47 0.65 1.49 25.28
CA PRO A 47 -0.78 1.27 25.07
C PRO A 47 -1.17 1.69 23.66
N PHE A 48 -2.31 1.16 23.19
CA PHE A 48 -2.86 1.49 21.85
C PHE A 48 -2.81 3.00 21.62
N PRO A 49 -2.00 3.51 20.66
CA PRO A 49 -1.67 4.92 20.60
C PRO A 49 -2.92 5.79 20.36
N ASP A 50 -3.05 6.88 21.10
CA ASP A 50 -4.14 7.85 20.91
C ASP A 50 -4.22 8.37 19.48
N ARG A 51 -3.09 8.41 18.80
CA ARG A 51 -3.03 8.77 17.38
C ARG A 51 -3.73 7.75 16.49
N LEU A 52 -3.48 6.47 16.70
CA LEU A 52 -4.11 5.40 15.94
C LEU A 52 -5.62 5.38 16.16
N ARG A 53 -6.05 5.54 17.41
CA ARG A 53 -7.50 5.73 17.75
C ARG A 53 -8.10 6.89 16.97
N ARG A 54 -7.41 8.03 16.92
CA ARG A 54 -7.89 9.20 16.16
C ARG A 54 -8.02 8.91 14.67
N LEU A 55 -7.05 8.24 14.06
CA LEU A 55 -7.12 7.85 12.65
C LEU A 55 -8.32 6.94 12.36
N ILE A 56 -8.58 5.98 13.25
CA ILE A 56 -9.74 5.09 13.14
C ILE A 56 -11.03 5.88 13.43
N ASP A 57 -11.06 6.73 14.45
CA ASP A 57 -12.23 7.55 14.78
C ASP A 57 -12.66 8.47 13.63
N GLU A 58 -11.69 9.00 12.88
CA GLU A 58 -11.93 9.85 11.71
C GLU A 58 -12.30 9.05 10.45
N ALA A 59 -12.12 7.73 10.46
CA ALA A 59 -12.41 6.89 9.31
C ALA A 59 -13.89 6.54 9.18
N HIS A 60 -14.45 6.73 8.00
CA HIS A 60 -15.80 6.29 7.63
C HIS A 60 -15.85 4.80 7.29
N ALA A 61 -14.74 4.27 6.76
CA ALA A 61 -14.59 2.86 6.46
C ALA A 61 -13.17 2.37 6.79
N THR A 62 -13.05 1.11 7.22
CA THR A 62 -11.78 0.44 7.45
C THR A 62 -11.59 -0.67 6.42
N ILE A 63 -10.46 -0.67 5.72
CA ILE A 63 -10.05 -1.77 4.86
C ILE A 63 -9.16 -2.69 5.69
N ALA A 64 -9.63 -3.92 5.93
CA ALA A 64 -8.85 -4.98 6.55
C ALA A 64 -8.03 -5.68 5.47
N LEU A 65 -6.77 -5.31 5.31
CA LEU A 65 -5.90 -5.88 4.27
C LEU A 65 -5.24 -7.17 4.77
N ILE A 66 -5.67 -8.30 4.21
CA ILE A 66 -5.38 -9.64 4.67
C ILE A 66 -4.42 -10.33 3.71
N GLY A 67 -3.18 -10.54 4.15
CA GLY A 67 -2.17 -11.26 3.39
C GLY A 67 -1.96 -12.70 3.85
N LYS A 68 -0.92 -13.34 3.38
CA LYS A 68 -0.58 -14.74 3.69
C LYS A 68 -0.26 -14.95 5.17
N ASN A 69 0.37 -13.96 5.79
CA ASN A 69 0.81 -13.99 7.20
C ASN A 69 0.00 -13.01 8.07
N TRP A 70 -1.24 -12.73 7.69
CA TRP A 70 -2.10 -11.77 8.39
C TRP A 70 -2.31 -12.13 9.85
N MET A 71 -2.58 -13.40 10.13
CA MET A 71 -2.74 -13.99 11.45
C MET A 71 -1.98 -15.33 11.52
N PRO A 72 -1.62 -15.84 12.71
CA PRO A 72 -1.05 -17.18 12.85
C PRO A 72 -1.89 -18.25 12.15
N ALA A 73 -1.21 -19.22 11.55
CA ALA A 73 -1.90 -20.33 10.90
C ALA A 73 -2.71 -21.15 11.93
N ARG A 74 -3.87 -21.64 11.53
CA ARG A 74 -4.69 -22.49 12.39
C ARG A 74 -3.94 -23.78 12.73
N GLY A 75 -3.86 -24.11 14.02
CA GLY A 75 -3.10 -25.26 14.53
C GLY A 75 -1.71 -24.92 15.05
N THR A 76 -1.29 -23.66 15.02
CA THR A 76 -0.10 -23.19 15.74
C THR A 76 -0.31 -23.27 17.27
N ASN A 77 0.80 -23.27 18.01
CA ASN A 77 0.77 -23.37 19.47
C ASN A 77 -0.06 -22.21 20.08
N PRO A 78 -0.95 -22.46 21.06
CA PRO A 78 -1.64 -21.41 21.79
C PRO A 78 -0.74 -20.35 22.44
N ALA A 79 0.54 -20.67 22.70
CA ALA A 79 1.53 -19.70 23.17
C ALA A 79 1.91 -18.66 22.11
N ASP A 80 1.69 -18.94 20.85
CA ASP A 80 1.83 -17.99 19.73
C ASP A 80 0.60 -17.09 19.60
N ARG A 81 -0.30 -17.14 20.58
CA ARG A 81 -1.46 -16.27 20.65
C ARG A 81 -1.05 -14.83 20.85
N ILE A 82 -1.61 -14.03 20.05
CA ILE A 82 -1.51 -12.60 19.86
C ILE A 82 -2.03 -11.89 21.13
N GLY A 83 -1.24 -11.80 22.17
CA GLY A 83 -1.62 -11.00 23.36
C GLY A 83 -1.62 -9.49 23.06
N ASP A 84 -0.80 -9.05 22.11
CA ASP A 84 -0.60 -7.64 21.76
C ASP A 84 -0.57 -7.43 20.24
N ASP A 85 -1.48 -8.11 19.50
CA ASP A 85 -1.55 -7.91 18.04
C ASP A 85 -2.28 -6.61 17.70
N TRP A 86 -1.51 -5.63 17.24
CA TRP A 86 -2.02 -4.31 16.87
C TRP A 86 -3.08 -4.37 15.78
N VAL A 87 -2.92 -5.24 14.78
CA VAL A 87 -3.90 -5.42 13.69
C VAL A 87 -5.23 -5.92 14.23
N ALA A 88 -5.19 -6.86 15.19
CA ALA A 88 -6.39 -7.32 15.87
C ALA A 88 -7.06 -6.18 16.65
N ASN A 89 -6.27 -5.43 17.43
CA ASN A 89 -6.78 -4.29 18.22
C ASN A 89 -7.38 -3.19 17.33
N GLU A 90 -6.76 -2.89 16.18
CA GLU A 90 -7.28 -1.93 15.19
C GLU A 90 -8.64 -2.33 14.66
N LEU A 91 -8.77 -3.60 14.28
CA LEU A 91 -10.01 -4.12 13.69
C LEU A 91 -11.13 -4.27 14.73
N GLU A 92 -10.80 -4.72 15.96
CA GLU A 92 -11.73 -4.73 17.08
C GLU A 92 -12.24 -3.33 17.40
N TYR A 93 -11.33 -2.36 17.49
CA TYR A 93 -11.68 -0.98 17.72
C TYR A 93 -12.49 -0.40 16.56
N SER A 94 -12.10 -0.68 15.31
CA SER A 94 -12.84 -0.23 14.13
C SER A 94 -14.29 -0.72 14.09
N ALA A 95 -14.52 -1.96 14.54
CA ALA A 95 -15.88 -2.54 14.57
C ALA A 95 -16.72 -2.08 15.74
N SER A 96 -16.11 -1.76 16.89
CA SER A 96 -16.82 -1.45 18.13
C SER A 96 -16.97 0.05 18.39
N ALA A 97 -16.03 0.87 17.91
CA ALA A 97 -16.05 2.30 18.16
C ALA A 97 -17.16 2.99 17.34
N PRO A 98 -17.94 3.88 17.97
CA PRO A 98 -18.96 4.64 17.24
C PRO A 98 -18.32 5.48 16.13
N LEU A 99 -19.01 5.58 15.01
CA LEU A 99 -18.62 6.50 13.96
C LEU A 99 -18.77 7.94 14.48
N ARG A 100 -17.68 8.69 14.53
CA ARG A 100 -17.74 10.12 14.80
C ARG A 100 -18.25 10.81 13.55
N GLN A 101 -19.52 11.18 13.56
CA GLN A 101 -20.09 12.02 12.50
C GLN A 101 -19.72 13.49 12.80
N PRO A 102 -18.82 14.11 12.02
CA PRO A 102 -18.63 15.55 12.11
C PRO A 102 -19.93 16.27 11.71
N GLU A 103 -20.19 17.43 12.29
CA GLU A 103 -21.28 18.29 11.84
C GLU A 103 -21.19 18.51 10.31
N GLY A 104 -22.23 18.13 9.58
CA GLY A 104 -22.28 18.23 8.12
C GLY A 104 -21.78 16.99 7.38
N ASP A 105 -21.65 15.84 8.02
CA ASP A 105 -21.41 14.59 7.33
C ASP A 105 -22.58 14.26 6.40
N ARG A 106 -22.25 14.16 5.11
CA ARG A 106 -23.23 13.94 4.03
C ARG A 106 -23.37 12.48 3.62
N TYR A 107 -22.55 11.60 4.21
CA TYR A 107 -22.52 10.20 3.79
C TYR A 107 -23.60 9.37 4.45
N GLY A 108 -24.21 9.89 5.55
CA GLY A 108 -25.36 9.26 6.21
C GLY A 108 -25.08 7.89 6.81
N LEU A 109 -23.80 7.60 7.05
CA LEU A 109 -23.40 6.32 7.64
C LEU A 109 -23.73 6.32 9.14
N THR A 110 -24.39 5.26 9.58
CA THR A 110 -24.70 5.04 11.00
C THR A 110 -23.61 4.23 11.70
N GLU A 111 -22.86 3.44 10.93
CA GLU A 111 -21.80 2.56 11.41
C GLU A 111 -20.60 2.63 10.48
N ARG A 112 -19.41 2.32 11.02
CA ARG A 112 -18.18 2.20 10.21
C ARG A 112 -18.23 0.90 9.42
N THR A 113 -18.03 1.01 8.12
CA THR A 113 -17.95 -0.16 7.26
C THR A 113 -16.57 -0.79 7.32
N VAL A 114 -16.49 -2.10 7.57
CA VAL A 114 -15.26 -2.88 7.46
C VAL A 114 -15.28 -3.67 6.16
N LEU A 115 -14.21 -3.52 5.35
CA LEU A 115 -14.07 -4.13 4.03
C LEU A 115 -12.88 -5.10 4.07
N PRO A 116 -13.11 -6.44 4.19
CA PRO A 116 -12.03 -7.41 4.09
C PRO A 116 -11.51 -7.48 2.64
N LEU A 117 -10.20 -7.29 2.48
CA LEU A 117 -9.51 -7.37 1.21
C LEU A 117 -8.34 -8.34 1.30
N PHE A 118 -8.43 -9.47 0.60
CA PHE A 118 -7.37 -10.47 0.54
C PHE A 118 -6.33 -10.10 -0.51
N ALA A 119 -5.09 -10.01 -0.08
CA ALA A 119 -3.95 -9.64 -0.90
C ALA A 119 -3.04 -10.86 -1.13
N ASP A 120 -2.85 -11.23 -2.40
CA ASP A 120 -2.02 -12.36 -2.83
C ASP A 120 -2.33 -13.69 -2.14
N CYS A 121 -3.56 -13.86 -1.66
CA CYS A 121 -3.97 -15.08 -1.00
C CYS A 121 -5.46 -15.38 -1.21
N GLU A 122 -5.85 -16.64 -1.00
CA GLU A 122 -7.23 -17.07 -1.11
C GLU A 122 -8.12 -16.43 -0.03
N PRO A 123 -9.34 -15.99 -0.35
CA PRO A 123 -10.26 -15.34 0.60
C PRO A 123 -10.89 -16.37 1.55
N ARG A 124 -10.07 -16.91 2.45
CA ARG A 124 -10.43 -17.94 3.40
C ARG A 124 -9.93 -17.60 4.79
N PHE A 125 -10.84 -17.30 5.71
CA PHE A 125 -10.52 -17.02 7.11
C PHE A 125 -10.21 -18.28 7.92
N ASP A 126 -10.73 -19.43 7.51
CA ASP A 126 -10.61 -20.72 8.23
C ASP A 126 -9.16 -21.21 8.36
N ARG A 127 -8.23 -20.69 7.57
CA ARG A 127 -6.80 -21.01 7.64
C ARG A 127 -6.05 -20.26 8.74
N PHE A 128 -6.64 -19.21 9.30
CA PHE A 128 -6.04 -18.39 10.34
C PHE A 128 -6.58 -18.74 11.72
N LEU A 129 -5.74 -18.55 12.74
CA LEU A 129 -6.17 -18.50 14.12
C LEU A 129 -6.73 -17.09 14.40
N VAL A 130 -8.00 -16.90 14.07
CA VAL A 130 -8.68 -15.61 14.24
C VAL A 130 -9.22 -15.51 15.66
N PRO A 131 -8.94 -14.41 16.40
CA PRO A 131 -9.57 -14.13 17.69
C PRO A 131 -11.09 -14.11 17.60
N ASP A 132 -11.78 -14.49 18.69
CA ASP A 132 -13.25 -14.52 18.72
C ASP A 132 -13.88 -13.18 18.38
N SER A 133 -13.25 -12.08 18.80
CA SER A 133 -13.64 -10.69 18.50
C SER A 133 -13.61 -10.33 17.02
N LEU A 134 -12.84 -11.05 16.20
CA LEU A 134 -12.71 -10.81 14.75
C LEU A 134 -13.45 -11.83 13.90
N THR A 135 -14.18 -12.78 14.50
CA THR A 135 -14.93 -13.81 13.75
C THR A 135 -16.01 -13.22 12.86
N TYR A 136 -16.51 -12.02 13.16
CA TYR A 136 -17.47 -11.30 12.34
C TYR A 136 -16.96 -11.04 10.90
N LEU A 137 -15.64 -10.93 10.70
CA LEU A 137 -15.05 -10.73 9.36
C LEU A 137 -15.40 -11.85 8.39
N SER A 138 -15.57 -13.07 8.89
CA SER A 138 -15.92 -14.23 8.06
C SER A 138 -17.35 -14.16 7.50
N GLY A 139 -18.21 -13.34 8.09
CA GLY A 139 -19.57 -13.07 7.62
C GLY A 139 -19.67 -11.91 6.62
N LEU A 140 -18.59 -11.18 6.40
CA LEU A 140 -18.57 -10.07 5.47
C LEU A 140 -18.22 -10.53 4.05
N HIS A 141 -18.75 -9.80 3.05
CA HIS A 141 -18.30 -9.98 1.68
C HIS A 141 -16.85 -9.53 1.56
N ALA A 142 -15.98 -10.45 1.16
CA ALA A 142 -14.55 -10.20 1.03
C ALA A 142 -14.15 -10.13 -0.45
N GLU A 143 -13.31 -9.17 -0.78
CA GLU A 143 -12.71 -9.03 -2.10
C GLU A 143 -11.28 -9.57 -2.12
N ARG A 144 -10.77 -9.86 -3.32
CA ARG A 144 -9.38 -10.31 -3.52
C ARG A 144 -8.68 -9.40 -4.51
N ILE A 145 -7.42 -9.14 -4.22
CA ILE A 145 -6.51 -8.48 -5.14
C ILE A 145 -5.16 -9.20 -5.16
N ASP A 146 -4.69 -9.55 -6.34
CA ASP A 146 -3.37 -10.11 -6.53
C ASP A 146 -2.44 -9.02 -7.08
N TYR A 147 -1.27 -8.89 -6.49
CA TYR A 147 -0.29 -7.89 -6.90
C TYR A 147 0.11 -8.04 -8.37
N ALA A 148 0.29 -9.29 -8.84
CA ALA A 148 0.62 -9.58 -10.23
C ALA A 148 -0.45 -9.11 -11.24
N SER A 149 -1.72 -9.05 -10.81
CA SER A 149 -2.84 -8.58 -11.64
C SER A 149 -3.27 -7.14 -11.32
N TRP A 150 -2.51 -6.45 -10.46
CA TRP A 150 -2.88 -5.14 -9.90
C TRP A 150 -3.40 -4.14 -10.91
N PRO A 151 -2.73 -3.87 -12.04
CA PRO A 151 -3.18 -2.83 -12.97
C PRO A 151 -4.57 -3.09 -13.55
N ASN A 152 -4.92 -4.37 -13.72
CA ASN A 152 -6.23 -4.77 -14.26
C ASN A 152 -7.29 -5.00 -13.17
N ALA A 153 -6.87 -5.36 -11.96
CA ALA A 153 -7.76 -5.70 -10.86
C ALA A 153 -8.20 -4.48 -10.05
N ILE A 154 -7.34 -3.46 -9.91
CA ILE A 154 -7.60 -2.32 -9.03
C ILE A 154 -8.79 -1.47 -9.47
N GLY A 155 -8.93 -1.20 -10.76
CA GLY A 155 -10.04 -0.41 -11.30
C GLY A 155 -11.40 -1.02 -10.94
N PRO A 156 -11.69 -2.27 -11.36
CA PRO A 156 -12.92 -2.97 -11.00
C PRO A 156 -13.17 -3.09 -9.49
N LEU A 157 -12.13 -3.28 -8.68
CA LEU A 157 -12.23 -3.31 -7.23
C LEU A 157 -12.72 -1.95 -6.69
N LEU A 158 -12.08 -0.85 -7.10
CA LEU A 158 -12.45 0.48 -6.65
C LEU A 158 -13.83 0.90 -7.15
N ASP A 159 -14.27 0.40 -8.30
CA ASP A 159 -15.62 0.58 -8.80
C ASP A 159 -16.65 -0.04 -7.87
N ARG A 160 -16.42 -1.27 -7.40
CA ARG A 160 -17.31 -1.94 -6.44
C ARG A 160 -17.31 -1.23 -5.09
N ILE A 161 -16.15 -0.82 -4.58
CA ILE A 161 -16.03 -0.04 -3.34
C ILE A 161 -16.79 1.30 -3.47
N ALA A 162 -16.62 2.02 -4.59
CA ALA A 162 -17.31 3.28 -4.83
C ALA A 162 -18.83 3.12 -4.85
N VAL A 163 -19.33 2.08 -5.50
CA VAL A 163 -20.77 1.76 -5.52
C VAL A 163 -21.26 1.41 -4.13
N ALA A 164 -20.57 0.51 -3.42
CA ALA A 164 -20.96 0.06 -2.08
C ALA A 164 -21.04 1.21 -1.06
N LEU A 165 -20.16 2.20 -1.19
CA LEU A 165 -20.06 3.34 -0.27
C LEU A 165 -20.66 4.63 -0.86
N SER A 166 -21.36 4.56 -1.99
CA SER A 166 -21.96 5.71 -2.68
C SER A 166 -20.96 6.85 -2.96
N LEU A 167 -19.71 6.51 -3.23
CA LEU A 167 -18.65 7.46 -3.52
C LEU A 167 -18.67 7.88 -5.00
N LYS A 168 -18.28 9.13 -5.26
CA LYS A 168 -18.14 9.61 -6.63
C LYS A 168 -16.73 9.30 -7.13
N LYS A 169 -16.64 8.74 -8.32
CA LYS A 169 -15.39 8.65 -9.07
C LYS A 169 -14.97 10.05 -9.52
N ARG A 170 -13.68 10.27 -9.62
CA ARG A 170 -13.20 11.44 -10.37
C ARG A 170 -13.67 11.26 -11.82
N PRO A 171 -14.17 12.32 -12.46
CA PRO A 171 -14.43 12.23 -13.90
C PRO A 171 -13.10 11.80 -14.54
N ASP A 172 -13.19 10.75 -15.36
CA ASP A 172 -12.04 10.29 -16.12
C ASP A 172 -11.48 11.50 -16.87
N LYS A 173 -10.30 11.96 -16.44
CA LYS A 173 -9.48 12.71 -17.36
C LYS A 173 -9.10 11.70 -18.42
N GLU A 174 -9.80 11.76 -19.57
CA GLU A 174 -9.58 10.93 -20.73
C GLU A 174 -9.18 9.50 -20.35
N GLU A 175 -10.09 8.58 -20.59
CA GLU A 175 -9.95 7.15 -20.37
C GLU A 175 -8.48 6.75 -20.37
N TYR A 176 -7.88 6.59 -19.17
CA TYR A 176 -6.56 5.98 -19.12
C TYR A 176 -6.73 4.63 -19.79
N PRO A 177 -6.14 4.42 -20.96
CA PRO A 177 -6.29 3.13 -21.63
C PRO A 177 -5.91 2.09 -20.58
N LYS A 178 -6.80 1.10 -20.35
CA LYS A 178 -6.49 -0.05 -19.48
C LYS A 178 -5.09 -0.48 -19.88
N PRO A 179 -4.08 -0.41 -19.01
CA PRO A 179 -2.75 -0.79 -19.44
C PRO A 179 -2.83 -2.26 -19.81
N ASP A 180 -2.79 -2.54 -21.10
CA ASP A 180 -2.36 -3.82 -21.58
C ASP A 180 -0.98 -4.03 -20.95
N MET A 181 -0.82 -5.04 -20.08
CA MET A 181 0.41 -5.23 -19.31
C MET A 181 1.62 -5.37 -20.23
N ALA A 182 1.47 -5.98 -21.41
CA ALA A 182 2.47 -5.97 -22.44
C ALA A 182 2.75 -4.55 -22.97
N LYS A 183 1.72 -3.71 -23.09
CA LYS A 183 1.83 -2.30 -23.46
C LYS A 183 2.35 -1.42 -22.32
N ALA A 184 1.99 -1.68 -21.08
CA ALA A 184 2.43 -0.89 -19.92
C ALA A 184 3.96 -0.96 -19.73
N ARG A 185 4.59 -2.09 -20.07
CA ARG A 185 6.05 -2.22 -20.11
C ARG A 185 6.70 -1.36 -21.20
N THR A 186 6.00 -1.06 -22.27
CA THR A 186 6.52 -0.32 -23.41
C THR A 186 6.03 1.12 -23.50
N GLN A 187 5.15 1.53 -22.57
CA GLN A 187 4.57 2.88 -22.56
C GLN A 187 5.29 3.80 -21.59
N PRO A 188 6.15 4.72 -22.07
CA PRO A 188 6.82 5.70 -21.23
C PRO A 188 5.82 6.67 -20.60
N LEU A 189 6.12 7.09 -19.37
CA LEU A 189 5.44 8.22 -18.74
C LEU A 189 5.91 9.54 -19.39
N GLY A 190 4.97 10.45 -19.62
CA GLY A 190 5.30 11.79 -20.10
C GLY A 190 5.99 12.61 -19.00
N ASP A 191 6.86 13.56 -19.39
CA ASP A 191 7.63 14.39 -18.45
C ASP A 191 6.72 15.13 -17.46
N LYS A 192 5.57 15.62 -17.90
CA LYS A 192 4.59 16.30 -17.04
C LYS A 192 3.92 15.35 -16.05
N GLU A 193 3.58 14.16 -16.49
CA GLU A 193 2.98 13.11 -15.65
C GLU A 193 3.98 12.66 -14.58
N LEU A 194 5.21 12.42 -14.99
CA LEU A 194 6.29 12.02 -14.11
C LEU A 194 6.60 13.10 -13.07
N ALA A 195 6.73 14.37 -13.49
CA ALA A 195 6.94 15.49 -12.58
C ALA A 195 5.78 15.63 -11.56
N THR A 196 4.54 15.45 -12.02
CA THR A 196 3.37 15.48 -11.13
C THR A 196 3.39 14.35 -10.12
N THR A 197 3.78 13.14 -10.54
CA THR A 197 3.85 11.97 -9.66
C THR A 197 4.97 12.11 -8.62
N LEU A 198 6.13 12.59 -9.03
CA LEU A 198 7.28 12.79 -8.13
C LEU A 198 7.09 13.92 -7.11
N ALA A 199 6.09 14.76 -7.30
CA ALA A 199 5.73 15.79 -6.32
C ALA A 199 4.95 15.24 -5.10
N TYR A 200 4.52 13.97 -5.12
CA TYR A 200 3.91 13.34 -3.95
C TYR A 200 4.97 12.90 -2.94
N ASP A 201 4.65 13.02 -1.65
CA ASP A 201 5.53 12.66 -0.52
C ASP A 201 6.03 11.21 -0.59
N ASP A 202 5.22 10.31 -1.15
CA ASP A 202 5.56 8.89 -1.34
C ASP A 202 6.80 8.68 -2.24
N TYR A 203 7.13 9.67 -3.08
CA TYR A 203 8.32 9.67 -3.95
C TYR A 203 9.43 10.59 -3.45
N GLU A 204 9.38 11.01 -2.18
CA GLU A 204 10.42 11.87 -1.62
C GLU A 204 11.83 11.37 -1.92
N GLY A 205 12.66 12.27 -2.43
CA GLY A 205 14.08 12.04 -2.74
C GLY A 205 14.35 11.30 -4.05
N TRP A 206 13.32 10.95 -4.83
CA TRP A 206 13.48 10.49 -6.21
C TRP A 206 13.55 11.65 -7.17
N TYR A 207 14.43 11.56 -8.17
CA TYR A 207 14.55 12.54 -9.24
C TYR A 207 14.84 11.86 -10.58
N VAL A 208 14.62 12.59 -11.67
CA VAL A 208 14.88 12.09 -13.03
C VAL A 208 16.28 12.50 -13.46
N ASP A 209 17.05 11.54 -14.01
CA ASP A 209 18.35 11.78 -14.63
C ASP A 209 18.40 11.08 -16.00
N ASN A 210 19.27 11.54 -16.86
CA ASN A 210 19.53 10.93 -18.17
C ASN A 210 20.98 10.41 -18.31
N PHE A 211 21.82 10.61 -17.30
CA PHE A 211 23.24 10.24 -17.28
C PHE A 211 24.02 10.68 -18.54
N GLY A 212 23.62 11.80 -19.15
CA GLY A 212 24.23 12.34 -20.37
C GLY A 212 23.70 11.74 -21.68
N ASP A 213 22.74 10.84 -21.63
CA ASP A 213 22.02 10.33 -22.80
C ASP A 213 20.65 11.03 -22.93
N ALA A 214 20.52 11.91 -23.90
CA ALA A 214 19.31 12.71 -24.09
C ALA A 214 18.04 11.85 -24.33
N GLU A 215 18.23 10.65 -24.85
CA GLU A 215 17.13 9.73 -25.15
C GLU A 215 16.73 8.87 -23.94
N ALA A 216 17.55 8.79 -22.90
CA ALA A 216 17.24 7.99 -21.71
C ALA A 216 16.56 8.81 -20.62
N ARG A 217 15.81 8.12 -19.74
CA ARG A 217 15.24 8.65 -18.50
C ARG A 217 15.35 7.60 -17.43
N TYR A 218 15.96 7.96 -16.34
CA TYR A 218 16.11 7.12 -15.15
C TYR A 218 15.48 7.81 -13.96
N LEU A 219 14.80 7.03 -13.13
CA LEU A 219 14.37 7.48 -11.83
C LEU A 219 15.45 7.10 -10.83
N VAL A 220 16.07 8.08 -10.18
CA VAL A 220 17.30 7.91 -9.40
C VAL A 220 17.08 8.30 -7.96
N LYS A 221 17.64 7.49 -7.03
CA LYS A 221 17.71 7.80 -5.60
C LYS A 221 18.90 7.11 -4.94
N SER A 222 19.48 7.80 -3.94
CA SER A 222 20.48 7.19 -3.03
C SER A 222 19.87 6.98 -1.66
N PHE A 223 19.99 5.74 -1.17
CA PHE A 223 19.58 5.34 0.17
C PHE A 223 20.81 5.22 1.08
N GLN A 224 20.74 5.86 2.23
CA GLN A 224 21.78 5.75 3.27
C GLN A 224 21.23 4.97 4.46
N PHE A 225 22.03 4.03 4.99
CA PHE A 225 21.73 3.19 6.14
C PHE A 225 22.72 3.46 7.28
N ARG A 226 22.48 2.90 8.46
CA ARG A 226 23.43 3.04 9.59
C ARG A 226 24.69 2.22 9.35
N HIS A 227 24.55 1.01 8.80
CA HIS A 227 25.64 0.08 8.54
C HIS A 227 25.33 -0.82 7.34
N PHE A 228 26.34 -1.59 6.90
CA PHE A 228 26.27 -2.45 5.73
C PHE A 228 25.13 -3.49 5.80
N ASN A 229 24.92 -4.13 6.96
CA ASN A 229 23.90 -5.17 7.08
C ASN A 229 22.49 -4.64 6.74
N GLN A 230 22.13 -3.44 7.20
CA GLN A 230 20.86 -2.83 6.84
C GLN A 230 20.74 -2.54 5.33
N ALA A 231 21.86 -2.16 4.69
CA ALA A 231 21.88 -1.98 3.24
C ALA A 231 21.69 -3.32 2.51
N ALA A 232 22.33 -4.38 3.00
CA ALA A 232 22.20 -5.73 2.45
C ALA A 232 20.76 -6.28 2.61
N ASP A 233 20.17 -6.15 3.80
CA ASP A 233 18.79 -6.57 4.08
C ASP A 233 17.77 -5.82 3.20
N PHE A 234 17.99 -4.52 2.99
CA PHE A 234 17.19 -3.71 2.06
C PHE A 234 17.29 -4.27 0.63
N MET A 235 18.51 -4.52 0.15
CA MET A 235 18.72 -5.04 -1.20
C MET A 235 18.09 -6.42 -1.38
N GLU A 236 18.17 -7.30 -0.38
CA GLU A 236 17.54 -8.62 -0.41
C GLU A 236 16.02 -8.52 -0.50
N LYS A 237 15.39 -7.68 0.34
CA LYS A 237 13.95 -7.43 0.30
C LYS A 237 13.50 -6.91 -1.08
N VAL A 238 14.23 -5.94 -1.63
CA VAL A 238 13.95 -5.39 -2.96
C VAL A 238 14.16 -6.43 -4.05
N ALA A 239 15.23 -7.24 -4.00
CA ALA A 239 15.47 -8.29 -4.97
C ALA A 239 14.35 -9.34 -5.00
N ASN A 240 13.80 -9.71 -3.84
CA ASN A 240 12.65 -10.61 -3.76
C ASN A 240 11.40 -10.00 -4.43
N HIS A 241 11.19 -8.70 -4.25
CA HIS A 241 10.10 -7.98 -4.89
C HIS A 241 10.28 -7.87 -6.42
N CYS A 242 11.51 -7.61 -6.88
CA CYS A 242 11.85 -7.56 -8.30
C CYS A 242 11.53 -8.87 -9.04
N ARG A 243 11.71 -10.04 -8.38
CA ARG A 243 11.36 -11.34 -8.97
C ARG A 243 9.86 -11.47 -9.24
N VAL A 244 9.03 -10.87 -8.41
CA VAL A 244 7.57 -10.88 -8.56
C VAL A 244 7.14 -9.91 -9.65
N LEU A 245 7.74 -8.71 -9.68
CA LEU A 245 7.46 -7.68 -10.67
C LEU A 245 8.00 -8.00 -12.06
N ASP A 246 8.99 -8.90 -12.14
CA ASP A 246 9.83 -9.09 -13.33
C ASP A 246 10.38 -7.74 -13.84
N HIS A 247 10.78 -6.87 -12.89
CA HIS A 247 11.38 -5.57 -13.17
C HIS A 247 12.54 -5.31 -12.21
N HIS A 248 13.69 -4.87 -12.74
CA HIS A 248 14.95 -4.89 -12.02
C HIS A 248 15.61 -3.51 -12.00
N PRO A 249 16.17 -3.08 -10.86
CA PRO A 249 16.91 -1.84 -10.76
C PRO A 249 18.35 -2.02 -11.29
N GLU A 250 18.90 -0.94 -11.78
CA GLU A 250 20.34 -0.76 -11.79
C GLU A 250 20.74 -0.19 -10.43
N TRP A 251 21.61 -0.86 -9.69
CA TRP A 251 22.02 -0.39 -8.39
C TRP A 251 23.52 -0.59 -8.12
N ARG A 252 24.04 0.29 -7.27
CA ARG A 252 25.40 0.23 -6.76
C ARG A 252 25.37 0.31 -5.25
N ASN A 253 25.98 -0.65 -4.57
CA ASN A 253 26.18 -0.58 -3.13
C ASN A 253 27.64 -0.20 -2.81
N VAL A 254 27.80 0.76 -1.90
CA VAL A 254 29.10 1.14 -1.32
C VAL A 254 28.90 1.26 0.17
N PHE A 255 29.34 0.24 0.91
CA PHE A 255 29.20 0.13 2.36
C PHE A 255 27.72 0.28 2.79
N ASN A 256 27.35 1.39 3.40
CA ASN A 256 25.99 1.65 3.87
C ASN A 256 25.16 2.54 2.93
N HIS A 257 25.62 2.72 1.69
CA HIS A 257 24.90 3.48 0.66
C HIS A 257 24.49 2.57 -0.47
N VAL A 258 23.25 2.70 -0.92
CA VAL A 258 22.72 2.03 -2.11
C VAL A 258 22.17 3.10 -3.05
N THR A 259 22.84 3.30 -4.17
CA THR A 259 22.35 4.17 -5.25
C THR A 259 21.60 3.34 -6.25
N VAL A 260 20.41 3.77 -6.61
CA VAL A 260 19.46 3.06 -7.48
C VAL A 260 19.13 3.94 -8.67
N ALA A 261 19.08 3.32 -9.84
CA ALA A 261 18.51 3.89 -11.05
C ALA A 261 17.49 2.91 -11.64
N LEU A 262 16.29 3.40 -11.92
CA LEU A 262 15.19 2.63 -12.49
C LEU A 262 14.87 3.14 -13.87
N THR A 263 14.76 2.23 -14.80
CA THR A 263 14.33 2.51 -16.18
C THR A 263 13.80 1.23 -16.81
N THR A 264 12.87 1.35 -17.72
CA THR A 264 12.32 0.20 -18.44
C THR A 264 13.00 0.07 -19.80
N TRP A 265 13.79 -0.99 -19.98
CA TRP A 265 14.52 -1.26 -21.21
C TRP A 265 13.60 -1.45 -22.42
N ASP A 266 12.48 -2.18 -22.25
CA ASP A 266 11.46 -2.41 -23.28
C ASP A 266 10.76 -1.12 -23.72
N ALA A 267 10.84 -0.06 -22.91
CA ALA A 267 10.38 1.28 -23.21
C ALA A 267 11.52 2.20 -23.69
N HIS A 268 12.55 1.66 -24.33
CA HIS A 268 13.71 2.41 -24.82
C HIS A 268 14.41 3.25 -23.73
N ARG A 269 14.60 2.65 -22.54
CA ARG A 269 15.21 3.30 -21.39
C ARG A 269 14.45 4.56 -20.94
N LYS A 270 13.13 4.47 -20.89
CA LYS A 270 12.24 5.50 -20.34
C LYS A 270 11.63 5.00 -19.05
N VAL A 271 11.20 5.94 -18.22
CA VAL A 271 10.45 5.63 -16.99
C VAL A 271 9.03 5.22 -17.34
N THR A 272 8.59 4.11 -16.78
CA THR A 272 7.23 3.59 -16.88
C THR A 272 6.58 3.46 -15.51
N ILE A 273 5.36 2.97 -15.45
CA ILE A 273 4.67 2.68 -14.20
C ILE A 273 5.39 1.60 -13.37
N TYR A 274 6.15 0.71 -13.99
CA TYR A 274 6.94 -0.31 -13.27
C TYR A 274 8.06 0.31 -12.44
N ASP A 275 8.72 1.34 -12.97
CA ASP A 275 9.77 2.08 -12.27
C ASP A 275 9.18 2.83 -11.07
N LEU A 276 8.01 3.45 -11.24
CA LEU A 276 7.32 4.14 -10.15
C LEU A 276 6.90 3.17 -9.03
N ASN A 277 6.37 2.02 -9.40
CA ASN A 277 5.97 1.00 -8.41
C ASN A 277 7.17 0.48 -7.62
N LEU A 278 8.29 0.23 -8.31
CA LEU A 278 9.51 -0.23 -7.65
C LEU A 278 10.13 0.87 -6.78
N ALA A 279 10.11 2.14 -7.21
CA ALA A 279 10.55 3.29 -6.44
C ALA A 279 9.76 3.43 -5.13
N LEU A 280 8.45 3.32 -5.21
CA LEU A 280 7.56 3.34 -4.06
C LEU A 280 7.88 2.21 -3.09
N TYR A 281 8.00 0.97 -3.60
CA TYR A 281 8.39 -0.17 -2.77
C TYR A 281 9.73 0.05 -2.06
N MET A 282 10.72 0.63 -2.73
CA MET A 282 12.04 0.90 -2.15
C MET A 282 11.97 1.92 -1.02
N ASN A 283 11.17 2.99 -1.15
CA ASN A 283 10.97 3.96 -0.06
C ASN A 283 10.43 3.27 1.20
N MET A 284 9.49 2.36 1.02
CA MET A 284 8.89 1.59 2.10
C MET A 284 9.86 0.58 2.72
N ALA A 285 10.58 -0.19 1.88
CA ALA A 285 11.58 -1.13 2.35
C ALA A 285 12.67 -0.43 3.19
N LYS A 286 13.01 0.82 2.82
CA LYS A 286 13.92 1.68 3.59
C LYS A 286 13.33 2.10 4.94
N ALA A 287 12.06 2.47 4.99
CA ALA A 287 11.41 2.85 6.25
C ALA A 287 11.45 1.69 7.27
N VAL A 288 11.22 0.46 6.80
CA VAL A 288 11.32 -0.76 7.63
C VAL A 288 12.76 -1.04 8.08
N ALA A 289 13.76 -0.82 7.21
CA ALA A 289 15.17 -1.05 7.54
C ALA A 289 15.76 -0.05 8.56
N LYS A 290 15.13 1.12 8.74
CA LYS A 290 15.53 2.09 9.79
C LYS A 290 15.18 1.61 11.19
N GLN A 291 14.34 0.61 11.34
CA GLN A 291 13.77 0.14 12.61
C GLN A 291 14.53 -1.05 13.23
N GLN A 292 15.52 -1.58 12.55
CA GLN A 292 16.45 -2.61 13.05
C GLN A 292 17.84 -1.99 13.29
#